data_8f823a0040fc37dee390452b79f05fe2
#
_entry.id   8f823a0040fc37dee390452b79f05fe2
#
_cell.length_a   1.000
_cell.length_b   1.000
_cell.length_c   1.000
_cell.angle_alpha   90.00
_cell.angle_beta   90.00
_cell.angle_gamma   90.00
#
_symmetry.space_group_name_H-M   'P 1'
#
loop_
_entity.id
_entity.type
_entity.pdbx_description
1 polymer ?
#
loop_
_entity_poly.entity_id
_entity_poly.type
_entity_poly.pdbx_seq_one_letter_code
_entity_poly.pdbx_strand_id
1 'polypeptide(L)'
;MKFIVSSASLLKELQMLGGVINSSNTLPILDNFLFKINGNKLTLTASDLETTFSTSIIVESDSNSLIALPARLLLDILKTFPEQPLTFVKTEKSTVEISANNGKYALAYVEGEEFPKSSEVSDAKTTVLNSNILHTAINNTLFASGNDDLRPVMSGVFFQFSTDSLTFVATDAHKLVKYTRTDVISDDTSEFIMPKKPLQLLKGILMGSEDEISIEYNETNAQFLFGESTLTCRLIDGKYPNYEAVIPKENPNQMQLGRIDFLNSVRRVSIFSNKTTHQIRLKIAGAALQISAEDFDYSNSAEERLDC
;
A
#
# COMPACT_ATOMS: atom_id res chain seq x y z
N MET A 1 -23.74 -4.32 -23.89
CA MET A 1 -22.95 -3.36 -23.08
C MET A 1 -22.41 -2.28 -24.00
N LYS A 2 -22.68 -1.02 -23.66
CA LYS A 2 -22.02 0.15 -24.28
C LYS A 2 -21.86 1.23 -23.21
N PHE A 3 -20.68 1.82 -23.09
CA PHE A 3 -20.46 2.98 -22.22
C PHE A 3 -19.36 3.88 -22.78
N ILE A 4 -19.37 5.16 -22.38
CA ILE A 4 -18.35 6.16 -22.74
C ILE A 4 -17.73 6.69 -21.46
N VAL A 5 -16.40 6.82 -21.45
CA VAL A 5 -15.61 7.27 -20.31
C VAL A 5 -14.39 8.06 -20.78
N SER A 6 -13.92 9.04 -19.97
CA SER A 6 -12.63 9.71 -20.22
C SER A 6 -11.47 8.74 -20.07
N SER A 7 -10.55 8.73 -21.03
CA SER A 7 -9.31 7.93 -20.98
C SER A 7 -8.47 8.23 -19.73
N ALA A 8 -8.34 9.51 -19.36
CA ALA A 8 -7.59 9.96 -18.22
C ALA A 8 -8.24 9.51 -16.89
N SER A 9 -9.56 9.67 -16.75
CA SER A 9 -10.30 9.24 -15.56
C SER A 9 -10.20 7.72 -15.37
N LEU A 10 -10.44 6.94 -16.44
CA LEU A 10 -10.35 5.49 -16.38
C LEU A 10 -8.93 5.03 -16.04
N LEU A 11 -7.91 5.61 -16.69
CA LEU A 11 -6.50 5.26 -16.42
C LEU A 11 -6.12 5.52 -14.96
N LYS A 12 -6.53 6.66 -14.42
CA LYS A 12 -6.26 7.03 -13.01
C LYS A 12 -6.75 5.94 -12.05
N GLU A 13 -8.01 5.52 -12.18
CA GLU A 13 -8.60 4.51 -11.31
C GLU A 13 -7.94 3.13 -11.52
N LEU A 14 -7.73 2.72 -12.77
CA LEU A 14 -7.10 1.42 -13.04
C LEU A 14 -5.62 1.35 -12.63
N GLN A 15 -4.90 2.47 -12.61
CA GLN A 15 -3.53 2.51 -12.08
C GLN A 15 -3.50 2.23 -10.58
N MET A 16 -4.47 2.74 -9.81
CA MET A 16 -4.59 2.43 -8.38
C MET A 16 -4.92 0.95 -8.16
N LEU A 17 -5.88 0.42 -8.90
CA LEU A 17 -6.26 -0.99 -8.81
C LEU A 17 -5.13 -1.94 -9.27
N GLY A 18 -4.32 -1.51 -10.24
CA GLY A 18 -3.24 -2.31 -10.81
C GLY A 18 -2.22 -2.80 -9.77
N GLY A 19 -2.06 -2.09 -8.68
CA GLY A 19 -1.19 -2.50 -7.57
C GLY A 19 -1.68 -3.73 -6.79
N VAL A 20 -2.95 -4.11 -6.92
CA VAL A 20 -3.49 -5.35 -6.33
C VAL A 20 -3.06 -6.58 -7.12
N ILE A 21 -2.96 -6.46 -8.45
CA ILE A 21 -2.71 -7.59 -9.35
C ILE A 21 -1.28 -8.10 -9.20
N ASN A 22 -1.13 -9.37 -8.87
CA ASN A 22 0.17 -10.02 -8.75
C ASN A 22 0.81 -10.26 -10.13
N SER A 23 2.13 -10.50 -10.13
CA SER A 23 2.84 -10.91 -11.35
C SER A 23 2.44 -12.32 -11.84
N SER A 24 1.99 -13.17 -10.92
CA SER A 24 1.48 -14.51 -11.18
C SER A 24 0.34 -14.79 -10.22
N ASN A 25 -0.83 -15.15 -10.75
CA ASN A 25 -2.02 -15.47 -9.98
C ASN A 25 -2.38 -16.95 -10.14
N THR A 26 -2.95 -17.55 -9.11
CA THR A 26 -3.42 -18.93 -9.12
C THR A 26 -4.67 -19.12 -9.98
N LEU A 27 -5.51 -18.09 -10.04
CA LEU A 27 -6.72 -18.05 -10.85
C LEU A 27 -6.53 -17.05 -11.99
N PRO A 28 -6.63 -17.46 -13.27
CA PRO A 28 -6.44 -16.58 -14.42
C PRO A 28 -7.36 -15.37 -14.46
N ILE A 29 -8.56 -15.46 -13.87
CA ILE A 29 -9.50 -14.35 -13.84
C ILE A 29 -8.96 -13.15 -13.02
N LEU A 30 -8.06 -13.38 -12.05
CA LEU A 30 -7.43 -12.36 -11.23
C LEU A 30 -6.37 -11.53 -11.99
N ASP A 31 -5.99 -11.93 -13.20
CA ASP A 31 -5.18 -11.11 -14.11
C ASP A 31 -6.00 -10.00 -14.79
N ASN A 32 -7.30 -9.92 -14.49
CA ASN A 32 -8.23 -8.99 -15.09
C ASN A 32 -8.76 -7.99 -14.06
N PHE A 33 -9.19 -6.84 -14.56
CA PHE A 33 -10.07 -5.94 -13.82
C PHE A 33 -11.52 -6.33 -14.05
N LEU A 34 -12.30 -6.43 -12.99
CA LEU A 34 -13.75 -6.57 -13.08
C LEU A 34 -14.39 -5.21 -13.35
N PHE A 35 -15.22 -5.16 -14.38
CA PHE A 35 -16.05 -4.03 -14.78
C PHE A 35 -17.51 -4.35 -14.50
N LYS A 36 -18.10 -3.70 -13.52
CA LYS A 36 -19.52 -3.80 -13.20
C LYS A 36 -20.20 -2.49 -13.55
N ILE A 37 -21.07 -2.52 -14.56
CA ILE A 37 -21.86 -1.37 -14.98
C ILE A 37 -23.27 -1.53 -14.47
N ASN A 38 -23.78 -0.51 -13.82
CA ASN A 38 -25.16 -0.43 -13.37
C ASN A 38 -25.67 0.98 -13.67
N GLY A 39 -26.46 1.09 -14.76
CA GLY A 39 -26.86 2.39 -15.29
C GLY A 39 -25.65 3.23 -15.68
N ASN A 40 -25.49 4.40 -15.08
CA ASN A 40 -24.38 5.33 -15.32
C ASN A 40 -23.19 5.15 -14.34
N LYS A 41 -23.23 4.15 -13.44
CA LYS A 41 -22.13 3.88 -12.49
C LYS A 41 -21.30 2.69 -12.97
N LEU A 42 -20.01 2.93 -13.21
CA LEU A 42 -19.03 1.89 -13.48
C LEU A 42 -18.23 1.63 -12.20
N THR A 43 -18.37 0.44 -11.64
CA THR A 43 -17.51 -0.04 -10.55
C THR A 43 -16.41 -0.90 -11.12
N LEU A 44 -15.18 -0.59 -10.75
CA LEU A 44 -13.95 -1.27 -11.13
C LEU A 44 -13.41 -2.03 -9.92
N THR A 45 -13.01 -3.29 -10.10
CA THR A 45 -12.48 -4.10 -8.99
C THR A 45 -11.26 -4.90 -9.44
N ALA A 46 -10.27 -4.98 -8.57
CA ALA A 46 -9.14 -5.90 -8.67
C ALA A 46 -9.03 -6.72 -7.38
N SER A 47 -8.60 -7.97 -7.49
CA SER A 47 -8.42 -8.86 -6.33
C SER A 47 -7.25 -9.81 -6.54
N ASP A 48 -6.61 -10.21 -5.44
CA ASP A 48 -5.64 -11.30 -5.39
C ASP A 48 -6.05 -12.40 -4.39
N LEU A 49 -7.32 -12.40 -3.97
CA LEU A 49 -7.99 -13.20 -2.93
C LEU A 49 -7.74 -12.70 -1.50
N GLU A 50 -6.57 -12.17 -1.19
CA GLU A 50 -6.23 -11.65 0.14
C GLU A 50 -6.54 -10.15 0.25
N THR A 51 -6.46 -9.44 -0.86
CA THR A 51 -6.74 -8.01 -0.97
C THR A 51 -7.67 -7.75 -2.15
N THR A 52 -8.74 -7.03 -1.91
CA THR A 52 -9.67 -6.56 -2.96
C THR A 52 -9.75 -5.05 -2.89
N PHE A 53 -9.56 -4.40 -4.04
CA PHE A 53 -9.74 -2.96 -4.16
C PHE A 53 -10.81 -2.67 -5.20
N SER A 54 -11.78 -1.85 -4.83
CA SER A 54 -12.87 -1.40 -5.69
C SER A 54 -12.97 0.12 -5.67
N THR A 55 -13.29 0.71 -6.81
CA THR A 55 -13.63 2.13 -6.94
C THR A 55 -14.74 2.30 -7.95
N SER A 56 -15.39 3.47 -7.95
CA SER A 56 -16.50 3.73 -8.88
C SER A 56 -16.35 5.08 -9.54
N ILE A 57 -16.70 5.14 -10.82
CA ILE A 57 -16.75 6.37 -11.62
C ILE A 57 -18.08 6.48 -12.35
N ILE A 58 -18.48 7.72 -12.66
CA ILE A 58 -19.65 7.97 -13.48
C ILE A 58 -19.27 7.88 -14.96
N VAL A 59 -20.07 7.19 -15.73
CA VAL A 59 -19.91 6.97 -17.17
C VAL A 59 -21.20 7.28 -17.91
N GLU A 60 -21.13 7.52 -19.19
CA GLU A 60 -22.31 7.61 -20.04
C GLU A 60 -22.70 6.19 -20.47
N SER A 61 -23.72 5.64 -19.84
CA SER A 61 -24.28 4.32 -20.15
C SER A 61 -25.72 4.22 -19.68
N ASP A 62 -26.47 3.37 -20.35
CA ASP A 62 -27.84 2.97 -20.02
C ASP A 62 -27.99 1.45 -19.87
N SER A 63 -26.87 0.74 -19.84
CA SER A 63 -26.83 -0.72 -19.83
C SER A 63 -26.27 -1.27 -18.50
N ASN A 64 -26.61 -2.52 -18.20
CA ASN A 64 -26.01 -3.28 -17.13
C ASN A 64 -25.09 -4.35 -17.70
N SER A 65 -23.94 -4.57 -17.09
CA SER A 65 -22.98 -5.60 -17.52
C SER A 65 -22.00 -5.93 -16.42
N LEU A 66 -21.50 -7.16 -16.47
CA LEU A 66 -20.46 -7.66 -15.56
C LEU A 66 -19.44 -8.45 -16.39
N ILE A 67 -18.26 -7.89 -16.61
CA ILE A 67 -17.18 -8.50 -17.41
C ILE A 67 -15.84 -8.28 -16.76
N ALA A 68 -14.87 -9.12 -17.09
CA ALA A 68 -13.48 -8.99 -16.66
C ALA A 68 -12.58 -8.73 -17.90
N LEU A 69 -11.77 -7.68 -17.85
CA LEU A 69 -10.87 -7.25 -18.92
C LEU A 69 -9.41 -7.40 -18.51
N PRO A 70 -8.51 -7.83 -19.43
CA PRO A 70 -7.10 -8.09 -19.13
C PRO A 70 -6.38 -6.82 -18.66
N ALA A 71 -5.96 -6.82 -17.39
CA ALA A 71 -5.51 -5.63 -16.69
C ALA A 71 -4.26 -5.02 -17.30
N ARG A 72 -3.22 -5.83 -17.58
CA ARG A 72 -1.95 -5.34 -18.12
C ARG A 72 -2.14 -4.71 -19.49
N LEU A 73 -2.79 -5.45 -20.40
CA LEU A 73 -3.02 -4.98 -21.76
C LEU A 73 -3.87 -3.70 -21.78
N LEU A 74 -4.90 -3.64 -20.93
CA LEU A 74 -5.75 -2.45 -20.82
C LEU A 74 -4.97 -1.24 -20.27
N LEU A 75 -4.16 -1.44 -19.22
CA LEU A 75 -3.31 -0.37 -18.70
C LEU A 75 -2.29 0.11 -19.73
N ASP A 76 -1.67 -0.80 -20.47
CA ASP A 76 -0.65 -0.45 -21.45
C ASP A 76 -1.22 0.37 -22.59
N ILE A 77 -2.41 0.02 -23.10
CA ILE A 77 -3.06 0.81 -24.15
C ILE A 77 -3.55 2.17 -23.64
N LEU A 78 -4.14 2.21 -22.42
CA LEU A 78 -4.66 3.45 -21.84
C LEU A 78 -3.55 4.48 -21.58
N LYS A 79 -2.34 4.05 -21.20
CA LYS A 79 -1.17 4.94 -21.02
C LYS A 79 -0.73 5.64 -22.30
N THR A 80 -1.09 5.11 -23.47
CA THR A 80 -0.69 5.67 -24.77
C THR A 80 -1.70 6.68 -25.31
N PHE A 81 -2.91 6.73 -24.75
CA PHE A 81 -3.92 7.67 -25.22
C PHE A 81 -3.70 9.07 -24.65
N PRO A 82 -3.87 10.11 -25.48
CA PRO A 82 -4.14 11.44 -24.96
C PRO A 82 -5.49 11.46 -24.23
N GLU A 83 -5.78 12.51 -23.49
CA GLU A 83 -7.10 12.67 -22.89
C GLU A 83 -8.18 12.78 -23.97
N GLN A 84 -9.10 11.84 -23.97
CA GLN A 84 -10.19 11.74 -24.94
C GLN A 84 -11.32 10.85 -24.41
N PRO A 85 -12.54 10.97 -24.95
CA PRO A 85 -13.59 10.00 -24.70
C PRO A 85 -13.26 8.66 -25.37
N LEU A 86 -13.46 7.58 -24.64
CA LEU A 86 -13.36 6.20 -25.13
C LEU A 86 -14.73 5.56 -25.08
N THR A 87 -15.15 4.93 -26.16
CA THR A 87 -16.39 4.15 -26.22
C THR A 87 -16.07 2.67 -26.15
N PHE A 88 -16.62 1.99 -25.16
CA PHE A 88 -16.49 0.54 -24.96
C PHE A 88 -17.78 -0.14 -25.43
N VAL A 89 -17.67 -1.14 -26.30
CA VAL A 89 -18.81 -1.92 -26.81
C VAL A 89 -18.51 -3.42 -26.76
N LYS A 90 -19.35 -4.20 -26.05
CA LYS A 90 -19.30 -5.66 -26.07
C LYS A 90 -19.77 -6.17 -27.45
N THR A 91 -18.95 -6.98 -28.10
CA THR A 91 -19.25 -7.53 -29.42
C THR A 91 -19.73 -8.99 -29.31
N GLU A 92 -20.28 -9.52 -30.39
CA GLU A 92 -20.71 -10.93 -30.49
C GLU A 92 -19.54 -11.94 -30.50
N LYS A 93 -18.29 -11.45 -30.70
CA LYS A 93 -17.08 -12.27 -30.83
C LYS A 93 -16.34 -12.47 -29.49
N SER A 94 -17.01 -12.35 -28.34
CA SER A 94 -16.40 -12.40 -27.02
C SER A 94 -15.25 -11.40 -26.84
N THR A 95 -15.38 -10.22 -27.45
CA THR A 95 -14.45 -9.10 -27.32
C THR A 95 -15.18 -7.85 -26.92
N VAL A 96 -14.44 -6.92 -26.29
CA VAL A 96 -14.84 -5.54 -26.11
C VAL A 96 -14.05 -4.70 -27.09
N GLU A 97 -14.73 -3.97 -27.96
CA GLU A 97 -14.16 -2.97 -28.83
C GLU A 97 -14.07 -1.64 -28.09
N ILE A 98 -12.88 -1.07 -28.04
CA ILE A 98 -12.60 0.28 -27.55
C ILE A 98 -12.41 1.17 -28.75
N SER A 99 -13.31 2.11 -28.96
CA SER A 99 -13.20 3.12 -30.00
C SER A 99 -12.63 4.41 -29.42
N ALA A 100 -11.54 4.88 -30.00
CA ALA A 100 -10.88 6.16 -29.72
C ALA A 100 -10.97 7.06 -30.97
N ASN A 101 -10.48 8.30 -30.86
CA ASN A 101 -10.55 9.27 -31.99
C ASN A 101 -9.94 8.72 -33.29
N ASN A 102 -8.84 7.99 -33.22
CA ASN A 102 -8.03 7.58 -34.36
C ASN A 102 -7.96 6.06 -34.56
N GLY A 103 -8.70 5.27 -33.79
CA GLY A 103 -8.58 3.82 -33.92
C GLY A 103 -9.59 3.02 -33.09
N LYS A 104 -9.58 1.72 -33.36
CA LYS A 104 -10.39 0.72 -32.69
C LYS A 104 -9.51 -0.39 -32.18
N TYR A 105 -9.74 -0.81 -30.96
CA TYR A 105 -8.94 -1.83 -30.27
C TYR A 105 -9.88 -2.86 -29.68
N ALA A 106 -9.61 -4.14 -29.94
CA ALA A 106 -10.43 -5.25 -29.44
C ALA A 106 -9.67 -6.02 -28.38
N LEU A 107 -10.28 -6.18 -27.21
CA LEU A 107 -9.76 -7.00 -26.13
C LEU A 107 -10.72 -8.16 -25.87
N ALA A 108 -10.17 -9.35 -25.71
CA ALA A 108 -10.96 -10.48 -25.19
C ALA A 108 -11.41 -10.17 -23.76
N TYR A 109 -12.63 -10.53 -23.43
CA TYR A 109 -13.15 -10.44 -22.08
C TYR A 109 -13.53 -11.82 -21.54
N VAL A 110 -13.63 -11.93 -20.23
CA VAL A 110 -14.21 -13.07 -19.52
C VAL A 110 -15.49 -12.60 -18.83
N GLU A 111 -16.49 -13.45 -18.75
CA GLU A 111 -17.70 -13.13 -17.98
C GLU A 111 -17.34 -12.95 -16.50
N GLY A 112 -17.93 -11.95 -15.88
CA GLY A 112 -17.50 -11.50 -14.53
C GLY A 112 -18.12 -12.30 -13.39
N GLU A 113 -19.03 -13.23 -13.65
CA GLU A 113 -19.73 -14.03 -12.62
C GLU A 113 -18.79 -14.91 -11.81
N GLU A 114 -17.68 -15.34 -12.41
CA GLU A 114 -16.64 -16.17 -11.75
C GLU A 114 -15.63 -15.34 -10.98
N PHE A 115 -15.69 -13.99 -11.06
CA PHE A 115 -14.77 -13.15 -10.32
C PHE A 115 -15.03 -13.28 -8.82
N PRO A 116 -14.00 -13.51 -7.99
CA PRO A 116 -14.16 -13.68 -6.55
C PRO A 116 -14.84 -12.47 -5.91
N LYS A 117 -15.80 -12.74 -5.04
CA LYS A 117 -16.45 -11.69 -4.24
C LYS A 117 -15.50 -11.20 -3.17
N SER A 118 -15.55 -9.90 -2.88
CA SER A 118 -14.86 -9.32 -1.73
C SER A 118 -15.36 -9.95 -0.43
N SER A 119 -14.45 -10.15 0.51
CA SER A 119 -14.84 -10.56 1.86
C SER A 119 -15.68 -9.46 2.51
N GLU A 120 -16.77 -9.85 3.16
CA GLU A 120 -17.57 -8.93 3.98
C GLU A 120 -16.93 -8.80 5.37
N VAL A 121 -16.91 -7.59 5.92
CA VAL A 121 -16.45 -7.33 7.28
C VAL A 121 -17.69 -7.23 8.16
N SER A 122 -18.22 -8.39 8.56
CA SER A 122 -19.38 -8.48 9.48
C SER A 122 -18.94 -8.19 10.91
N ASP A 123 -19.87 -7.66 11.72
CA ASP A 123 -19.64 -7.30 13.13
C ASP A 123 -18.41 -6.39 13.33
N ALA A 124 -18.22 -5.47 12.39
CA ALA A 124 -17.06 -4.59 12.35
C ALA A 124 -17.06 -3.55 13.47
N LYS A 125 -15.89 -3.32 14.04
CA LYS A 125 -15.58 -2.06 14.74
C LYS A 125 -15.16 -1.04 13.70
N THR A 126 -15.43 0.25 14.00
CA THR A 126 -15.15 1.34 13.09
C THR A 126 -14.28 2.39 13.77
N THR A 127 -13.26 2.86 13.08
CA THR A 127 -12.44 4.00 13.48
C THR A 127 -12.30 4.95 12.31
N VAL A 128 -12.63 6.23 12.52
CA VAL A 128 -12.53 7.26 11.48
C VAL A 128 -11.35 8.17 11.80
N LEU A 129 -10.52 8.44 10.81
CA LEU A 129 -9.38 9.35 10.94
C LEU A 129 -9.09 10.07 9.63
N ASN A 130 -8.27 11.13 9.72
CA ASN A 130 -7.80 11.82 8.53
C ASN A 130 -6.80 10.96 7.75
N SER A 131 -6.95 10.91 6.42
CA SER A 131 -6.09 10.14 5.51
C SER A 131 -4.60 10.42 5.68
N ASN A 132 -4.23 11.67 5.94
CA ASN A 132 -2.84 12.08 6.15
C ASN A 132 -2.25 11.46 7.43
N ILE A 133 -3.06 11.25 8.48
CA ILE A 133 -2.64 10.58 9.72
C ILE A 133 -2.28 9.13 9.42
N LEU A 134 -3.15 8.41 8.72
CA LEU A 134 -2.89 7.02 8.33
C LEU A 134 -1.71 6.92 7.37
N HIS A 135 -1.63 7.79 6.36
CA HIS A 135 -0.49 7.85 5.45
C HIS A 135 0.83 8.06 6.19
N THR A 136 0.86 9.00 7.15
CA THR A 136 2.05 9.29 7.95
C THR A 136 2.43 8.10 8.83
N ALA A 137 1.45 7.45 9.46
CA ALA A 137 1.68 6.25 10.27
C ALA A 137 2.29 5.11 9.44
N ILE A 138 1.71 4.84 8.27
CA ILE A 138 2.23 3.82 7.33
C ILE A 138 3.65 4.19 6.87
N ASN A 139 3.87 5.44 6.47
CA ASN A 139 5.18 5.90 5.98
C ASN A 139 6.28 5.77 7.04
N ASN A 140 5.93 6.00 8.31
CA ASN A 140 6.87 5.97 9.43
C ASN A 140 7.10 4.57 10.01
N THR A 141 6.31 3.56 9.64
CA THR A 141 6.40 2.21 10.23
C THR A 141 6.68 1.11 9.22
N LEU A 142 6.03 1.14 8.06
CA LEU A 142 6.03 0.03 7.10
C LEU A 142 7.43 -0.46 6.68
N PHE A 143 8.41 0.44 6.58
CA PHE A 143 9.79 0.09 6.21
C PHE A 143 10.50 -0.80 7.24
N ALA A 144 10.01 -0.81 8.47
CA ALA A 144 10.57 -1.63 9.55
C ALA A 144 9.98 -3.06 9.58
N SER A 145 8.91 -3.34 8.85
CA SER A 145 8.33 -4.69 8.77
C SER A 145 9.23 -5.68 8.05
N GLY A 146 9.19 -6.94 8.49
CA GLY A 146 9.95 -8.05 7.89
C GLY A 146 9.38 -8.53 6.54
N ASN A 147 10.08 -9.51 5.96
CA ASN A 147 9.64 -10.28 4.79
C ASN A 147 9.92 -11.78 5.03
N ASP A 148 9.76 -12.23 6.26
CA ASP A 148 10.10 -13.60 6.67
C ASP A 148 8.84 -14.45 6.78
N ASP A 149 8.68 -15.40 5.88
CA ASP A 149 7.54 -16.33 5.86
C ASP A 149 7.47 -17.23 7.11
N LEU A 150 8.59 -17.40 7.82
CA LEU A 150 8.63 -18.15 9.09
C LEU A 150 8.06 -17.32 10.26
N ARG A 151 7.99 -16.01 10.12
CA ARG A 151 7.47 -15.10 11.13
C ARG A 151 6.45 -14.13 10.52
N PRO A 152 5.32 -14.63 10.01
CA PRO A 152 4.33 -13.83 9.29
C PRO A 152 3.80 -12.63 10.10
N VAL A 153 3.69 -12.77 11.42
CA VAL A 153 3.25 -11.67 12.31
C VAL A 153 4.15 -10.43 12.26
N MET A 154 5.43 -10.56 11.85
CA MET A 154 6.35 -9.44 11.66
C MET A 154 6.36 -8.92 10.22
N SER A 155 5.67 -9.57 9.28
CA SER A 155 5.59 -9.16 7.88
C SER A 155 4.51 -8.12 7.61
N GLY A 156 4.01 -7.46 8.64
CA GLY A 156 3.01 -6.41 8.60
C GLY A 156 3.29 -5.29 9.59
N VAL A 157 2.31 -4.42 9.75
CA VAL A 157 2.30 -3.37 10.77
C VAL A 157 1.22 -3.69 11.79
N PHE A 158 1.58 -3.70 13.05
CA PHE A 158 0.67 -3.90 14.16
C PHE A 158 -0.04 -2.59 14.49
N PHE A 159 -1.36 -2.60 14.44
CA PHE A 159 -2.24 -1.50 14.78
C PHE A 159 -2.82 -1.75 16.17
N GLN A 160 -2.64 -0.78 17.05
CA GLN A 160 -3.27 -0.77 18.38
C GLN A 160 -4.10 0.52 18.50
N PHE A 161 -5.39 0.36 18.58
CA PHE A 161 -6.35 1.45 18.76
C PHE A 161 -6.88 1.44 20.18
N SER A 162 -6.98 2.60 20.76
CA SER A 162 -7.52 2.78 22.12
C SER A 162 -8.24 4.11 22.26
N THR A 163 -8.90 4.28 23.38
CA THR A 163 -9.57 5.54 23.76
C THR A 163 -8.61 6.69 24.06
N ASP A 164 -7.31 6.42 24.16
CA ASP A 164 -6.29 7.42 24.50
C ASP A 164 -5.34 7.71 23.34
N SER A 165 -5.18 6.74 22.40
CA SER A 165 -4.17 6.86 21.34
C SER A 165 -4.37 5.84 20.23
N LEU A 166 -3.78 6.14 19.06
CA LEU A 166 -3.55 5.17 18.01
C LEU A 166 -2.04 4.89 17.91
N THR A 167 -1.65 3.62 18.06
CA THR A 167 -0.25 3.19 18.00
C THR A 167 -0.05 2.21 16.84
N PHE A 168 1.04 2.41 16.11
CA PHE A 168 1.44 1.60 14.96
C PHE A 168 2.86 1.10 15.21
N VAL A 169 3.07 -0.22 15.09
CA VAL A 169 4.36 -0.84 15.37
C VAL A 169 4.78 -1.75 14.23
N ALA A 170 6.03 -1.68 13.85
CA ALA A 170 6.64 -2.62 12.92
C ALA A 170 8.03 -3.02 13.35
N THR A 171 8.39 -4.29 13.13
CA THR A 171 9.72 -4.84 13.41
C THR A 171 10.02 -6.00 12.47
N ASP A 172 11.31 -6.19 12.17
CA ASP A 172 11.87 -7.36 11.50
C ASP A 172 12.80 -8.16 12.41
N ALA A 173 12.72 -7.93 13.73
CA ALA A 173 13.60 -8.42 14.79
C ALA A 173 14.99 -7.76 14.86
N HIS A 174 15.38 -6.92 13.91
CA HIS A 174 16.65 -6.17 13.89
C HIS A 174 16.44 -4.67 14.12
N LYS A 175 15.32 -4.15 13.67
CA LYS A 175 14.88 -2.77 13.90
C LYS A 175 13.43 -2.78 14.36
N LEU A 176 13.06 -1.79 15.14
CA LEU A 176 11.70 -1.59 15.64
C LEU A 176 11.33 -0.12 15.52
N VAL A 177 10.11 0.13 15.04
CA VAL A 177 9.51 1.45 15.08
C VAL A 177 8.17 1.36 15.80
N LYS A 178 7.97 2.25 16.77
CA LYS A 178 6.69 2.52 17.43
C LYS A 178 6.31 3.96 17.10
N TYR A 179 5.18 4.16 16.47
CA TYR A 179 4.61 5.47 16.14
C TYR A 179 3.27 5.63 16.83
N THR A 180 3.15 6.61 17.72
CA THR A 180 1.94 6.83 18.52
C THR A 180 1.39 8.23 18.25
N ARG A 181 0.07 8.31 18.10
CA ARG A 181 -0.72 9.54 18.01
C ARG A 181 -1.67 9.60 19.21
N THR A 182 -1.63 10.70 19.94
CA THR A 182 -2.50 10.97 21.09
C THR A 182 -3.54 12.04 20.81
N ASP A 183 -3.51 12.63 19.63
CA ASP A 183 -4.45 13.63 19.11
C ASP A 183 -5.59 12.98 18.30
N VAL A 184 -5.56 11.68 18.12
CA VAL A 184 -6.61 10.84 17.55
C VAL A 184 -6.80 9.62 18.42
N ILE A 185 -8.04 9.23 18.59
CA ILE A 185 -8.47 8.13 19.43
C ILE A 185 -9.46 7.23 18.68
N SER A 186 -9.76 6.06 19.23
CA SER A 186 -10.82 5.17 18.78
C SER A 186 -11.82 4.98 19.91
N ASP A 187 -13.08 4.76 19.59
CA ASP A 187 -14.12 4.48 20.59
C ASP A 187 -13.90 3.12 21.28
N ASP A 188 -13.24 2.21 20.58
CA ASP A 188 -12.96 0.85 21.02
C ASP A 188 -11.46 0.56 21.16
N THR A 189 -11.10 -0.26 22.14
CA THR A 189 -9.77 -0.85 22.20
C THR A 189 -9.71 -2.06 21.27
N SER A 190 -8.72 -2.06 20.38
CA SER A 190 -8.54 -3.12 19.39
C SER A 190 -7.08 -3.24 18.94
N GLU A 191 -6.70 -4.44 18.56
CA GLU A 191 -5.38 -4.71 18.01
C GLU A 191 -5.47 -5.70 16.85
N PHE A 192 -4.74 -5.45 15.79
CA PHE A 192 -4.66 -6.33 14.62
C PHE A 192 -3.40 -6.08 13.81
N ILE A 193 -3.01 -7.04 12.99
CA ILE A 193 -1.80 -6.97 12.16
C ILE A 193 -2.19 -6.79 10.70
N MET A 194 -1.88 -5.61 10.17
CA MET A 194 -2.12 -5.27 8.76
C MET A 194 -1.00 -5.80 7.87
N PRO A 195 -1.31 -6.57 6.83
CA PRO A 195 -0.32 -7.05 5.88
C PRO A 195 0.32 -5.91 5.08
N LYS A 196 1.54 -6.16 4.60
CA LYS A 196 2.38 -5.16 3.92
C LYS A 196 1.78 -4.63 2.62
N LYS A 197 1.23 -5.54 1.79
CA LYS A 197 0.73 -5.19 0.45
C LYS A 197 -0.39 -4.14 0.47
N PRO A 198 -1.51 -4.32 1.20
CA PRO A 198 -2.55 -3.29 1.29
C PRO A 198 -2.04 -1.98 1.88
N LEU A 199 -1.08 -2.00 2.82
CA LEU A 199 -0.47 -0.78 3.34
C LEU A 199 0.38 -0.04 2.31
N GLN A 200 1.08 -0.77 1.42
CA GLN A 200 1.80 -0.15 0.30
C GLN A 200 0.85 0.53 -0.69
N LEU A 201 -0.30 -0.09 -0.96
CA LEU A 201 -1.35 0.50 -1.79
C LEU A 201 -1.92 1.77 -1.15
N LEU A 202 -2.35 1.68 0.10
CA LEU A 202 -2.88 2.82 0.85
C LEU A 202 -1.86 3.97 0.92
N LYS A 203 -0.58 3.69 1.15
CA LYS A 203 0.48 4.69 1.15
C LYS A 203 0.53 5.48 -0.16
N GLY A 204 0.39 4.81 -1.30
CA GLY A 204 0.38 5.48 -2.61
C GLY A 204 -0.89 6.29 -2.86
N ILE A 205 -2.03 5.73 -2.48
CA ILE A 205 -3.35 6.32 -2.75
C ILE A 205 -3.63 7.53 -1.85
N LEU A 206 -3.27 7.43 -0.56
CA LEU A 206 -3.56 8.47 0.44
C LEU A 206 -2.56 9.63 0.43
N MET A 207 -1.52 9.57 -0.41
CA MET A 207 -0.51 10.61 -0.49
C MET A 207 -1.12 11.95 -0.91
N GLY A 208 -1.03 12.94 0.01
CA GLY A 208 -1.56 14.29 -0.23
C GLY A 208 -3.08 14.43 -0.06
N SER A 209 -3.78 13.38 0.38
CA SER A 209 -5.19 13.46 0.76
C SER A 209 -5.34 13.93 2.21
N GLU A 210 -6.29 14.81 2.43
CA GLU A 210 -6.72 15.28 3.76
C GLU A 210 -8.15 14.83 4.09
N ASP A 211 -8.76 14.02 3.23
CA ASP A 211 -10.11 13.50 3.43
C ASP A 211 -10.16 12.52 4.61
N GLU A 212 -11.35 12.30 5.13
CA GLU A 212 -11.59 11.27 6.13
C GLU A 212 -11.52 9.87 5.49
N ILE A 213 -10.97 8.93 6.24
CA ILE A 213 -10.97 7.50 5.93
C ILE A 213 -11.62 6.75 7.09
N SER A 214 -12.59 5.90 6.76
CA SER A 214 -13.19 4.97 7.71
C SER A 214 -12.47 3.64 7.62
N ILE A 215 -12.05 3.12 8.76
CA ILE A 215 -11.44 1.80 8.89
C ILE A 215 -12.43 0.92 9.63
N GLU A 216 -13.00 -0.05 8.93
CA GLU A 216 -13.86 -1.08 9.49
C GLU A 216 -13.05 -2.37 9.63
N TYR A 217 -13.09 -3.02 10.77
CA TYR A 217 -12.27 -4.20 11.02
C TYR A 217 -12.93 -5.16 12.00
N ASN A 218 -12.61 -6.44 11.83
CA ASN A 218 -12.94 -7.51 12.75
C ASN A 218 -11.70 -8.38 13.02
N GLU A 219 -11.85 -9.60 13.52
CA GLU A 219 -10.73 -10.50 13.82
C GLU A 219 -9.94 -10.97 12.60
N THR A 220 -10.55 -10.98 11.41
CA THR A 220 -9.98 -11.61 10.21
C THR A 220 -9.75 -10.66 9.05
N ASN A 221 -10.48 -9.56 8.98
CA ASN A 221 -10.47 -8.65 7.83
C ASN A 221 -10.47 -7.19 8.29
N ALA A 222 -9.91 -6.34 7.43
CA ALA A 222 -10.05 -4.89 7.54
C ALA A 222 -10.49 -4.31 6.20
N GLN A 223 -11.31 -3.26 6.27
CA GLN A 223 -11.84 -2.53 5.13
C GLN A 223 -11.58 -1.04 5.33
N PHE A 224 -11.09 -0.39 4.29
CA PHE A 224 -10.79 1.04 4.26
C PHE A 224 -11.71 1.69 3.24
N LEU A 225 -12.54 2.64 3.71
CA LEU A 225 -13.50 3.37 2.88
C LEU A 225 -13.07 4.83 2.78
N PHE A 226 -12.88 5.30 1.56
CA PHE A 226 -12.47 6.68 1.27
C PHE A 226 -12.97 7.11 -0.11
N GLY A 227 -13.70 8.23 -0.17
CA GLY A 227 -14.39 8.66 -1.39
C GLY A 227 -15.29 7.56 -1.94
N GLU A 228 -15.16 7.26 -3.24
CA GLU A 228 -15.86 6.16 -3.93
C GLU A 228 -15.07 4.83 -3.89
N SER A 229 -14.03 4.75 -3.09
CA SER A 229 -13.10 3.63 -3.06
C SER A 229 -13.22 2.81 -1.79
N THR A 230 -13.03 1.49 -1.94
CA THR A 230 -13.03 0.52 -0.85
C THR A 230 -11.87 -0.45 -1.04
N LEU A 231 -10.99 -0.54 -0.06
CA LEU A 231 -9.94 -1.55 -0.02
C LEU A 231 -10.22 -2.50 1.14
N THR A 232 -10.43 -3.77 0.83
CA THR A 232 -10.65 -4.84 1.82
C THR A 232 -9.45 -5.78 1.80
N CYS A 233 -8.98 -6.19 2.97
CA CYS A 233 -7.90 -7.17 3.06
C CYS A 233 -8.09 -8.12 4.23
N ARG A 234 -7.49 -9.30 4.10
CA ARG A 234 -7.34 -10.25 5.19
C ARG A 234 -6.23 -9.80 6.12
N LEU A 235 -6.46 -9.90 7.42
CA LEU A 235 -5.47 -9.61 8.46
C LEU A 235 -4.49 -10.77 8.64
N ILE A 236 -3.30 -10.48 9.15
CA ILE A 236 -2.35 -11.53 9.55
C ILE A 236 -2.80 -12.09 10.89
N ASP A 237 -3.10 -13.38 10.92
CA ASP A 237 -3.46 -14.10 12.14
C ASP A 237 -2.24 -14.30 13.04
N GLY A 238 -2.46 -14.20 14.34
CA GLY A 238 -1.48 -14.47 15.37
C GLY A 238 -1.26 -13.30 16.33
N LYS A 239 -0.47 -13.57 17.38
CA LYS A 239 -0.14 -12.59 18.40
C LYS A 239 1.13 -11.84 18.03
N TYR A 240 1.07 -10.51 17.99
CA TYR A 240 2.26 -9.68 17.78
C TYR A 240 3.23 -9.82 18.97
N PRO A 241 4.56 -9.82 18.73
CA PRO A 241 5.55 -9.90 19.81
C PRO A 241 5.40 -8.78 20.83
N ASN A 242 5.77 -9.07 22.10
CA ASN A 242 5.80 -8.04 23.14
C ASN A 242 6.94 -7.05 22.87
N TYR A 243 6.67 -6.08 21.99
CA TYR A 243 7.66 -5.10 21.56
C TYR A 243 8.05 -4.11 22.66
N GLU A 244 7.19 -3.88 23.65
CA GLU A 244 7.49 -2.99 24.78
C GLU A 244 8.66 -3.53 25.63
N ALA A 245 8.84 -4.84 25.69
CA ALA A 245 9.90 -5.45 26.46
C ALA A 245 11.31 -5.22 25.89
N VAL A 246 11.41 -4.90 24.60
CA VAL A 246 12.69 -4.68 23.92
C VAL A 246 13.04 -3.20 23.76
N ILE A 247 12.13 -2.28 24.11
CA ILE A 247 12.40 -0.85 24.08
C ILE A 247 13.13 -0.45 25.37
N PRO A 248 14.39 0.04 25.31
CA PRO A 248 15.10 0.50 26.48
C PRO A 248 14.40 1.66 27.16
N LYS A 249 14.11 1.56 28.46
CA LYS A 249 13.45 2.61 29.25
C LYS A 249 14.45 3.52 29.96
N GLU A 250 15.62 2.99 30.30
CA GLU A 250 16.68 3.71 30.97
C GLU A 250 17.91 3.80 30.04
N ASN A 251 18.21 4.98 29.58
CA ASN A 251 19.33 5.23 28.67
C ASN A 251 20.10 6.46 29.16
N PRO A 252 21.22 6.27 29.90
CA PRO A 252 22.00 7.38 30.45
C PRO A 252 22.80 8.13 29.37
N ASN A 253 23.05 7.49 28.23
CA ASN A 253 23.80 8.06 27.15
C ASN A 253 22.86 8.70 26.12
N GLN A 254 23.12 9.95 25.80
CA GLN A 254 22.37 10.72 24.80
C GLN A 254 23.34 11.33 23.80
N MET A 255 22.94 11.37 22.55
CA MET A 255 23.64 12.06 21.45
C MET A 255 22.64 12.97 20.75
N GLN A 256 23.01 14.24 20.59
CA GLN A 256 22.24 15.23 19.86
C GLN A 256 23.03 15.72 18.66
N LEU A 257 22.41 15.70 17.46
CA LEU A 257 23.07 16.16 16.23
C LEU A 257 22.06 16.63 15.18
N GLY A 258 22.55 17.34 14.18
CA GLY A 258 21.75 17.79 13.04
C GLY A 258 21.27 16.60 12.19
N ARG A 259 19.94 16.41 12.09
CA ARG A 259 19.36 15.29 11.33
C ARG A 259 19.82 15.24 9.87
N ILE A 260 19.88 16.40 9.21
CA ILE A 260 20.25 16.48 7.78
C ILE A 260 21.74 16.14 7.58
N ASP A 261 22.61 16.66 8.44
CA ASP A 261 24.04 16.42 8.36
C ASP A 261 24.37 14.95 8.61
N PHE A 262 23.74 14.34 9.63
CA PHE A 262 23.87 12.93 9.92
C PHE A 262 23.37 12.06 8.77
N LEU A 263 22.16 12.34 8.23
CA LEU A 263 21.59 11.60 7.11
C LEU A 263 22.50 11.64 5.87
N ASN A 264 23.02 12.83 5.54
CA ASN A 264 23.90 13.00 4.38
C ASN A 264 25.26 12.31 4.57
N SER A 265 25.82 12.36 5.78
CA SER A 265 27.06 11.65 6.12
C SER A 265 26.87 10.13 6.02
N VAL A 266 25.81 9.59 6.62
CA VAL A 266 25.48 8.15 6.52
C VAL A 266 25.32 7.74 5.06
N ARG A 267 24.62 8.52 4.23
CA ARG A 267 24.44 8.24 2.79
C ARG A 267 25.77 8.17 2.04
N ARG A 268 26.69 9.10 2.28
CA ARG A 268 28.00 9.08 1.61
C ARG A 268 28.87 7.92 2.08
N VAL A 269 28.99 7.75 3.40
CA VAL A 269 29.84 6.72 4.01
C VAL A 269 29.35 5.31 3.66
N SER A 270 28.03 5.09 3.63
CA SER A 270 27.45 3.77 3.31
C SER A 270 27.78 3.27 1.89
N ILE A 271 28.13 4.16 0.95
CA ILE A 271 28.58 3.77 -0.40
C ILE A 271 29.84 2.90 -0.34
N PHE A 272 30.68 3.11 0.68
CA PHE A 272 31.96 2.43 0.88
C PHE A 272 31.85 1.21 1.81
N SER A 273 30.63 0.88 2.27
CA SER A 273 30.40 -0.30 3.09
C SER A 273 30.43 -1.60 2.29
N ASN A 274 30.77 -2.70 2.96
CA ASN A 274 30.71 -4.02 2.36
C ASN A 274 29.30 -4.32 1.83
N LYS A 275 29.20 -4.87 0.63
CA LYS A 275 27.94 -5.06 -0.11
C LYS A 275 27.01 -6.11 0.51
N THR A 276 27.53 -6.98 1.36
CA THR A 276 26.75 -8.02 2.05
C THR A 276 26.22 -7.54 3.40
N THR A 277 27.07 -6.89 4.20
CA THR A 277 26.71 -6.49 5.57
C THR A 277 26.13 -5.10 5.67
N HIS A 278 26.45 -4.20 4.72
CA HIS A 278 26.05 -2.78 4.71
C HIS A 278 26.36 -2.06 6.03
N GLN A 279 27.48 -2.48 6.68
CA GLN A 279 27.82 -2.01 8.01
C GLN A 279 28.47 -0.63 7.95
N ILE A 280 28.03 0.25 8.84
CA ILE A 280 28.74 1.49 9.19
C ILE A 280 29.09 1.48 10.68
N ARG A 281 30.18 2.15 11.04
CA ARG A 281 30.63 2.30 12.43
C ARG A 281 30.40 3.73 12.88
N LEU A 282 29.80 3.88 14.04
CA LEU A 282 29.66 5.14 14.75
C LEU A 282 30.56 5.10 15.98
N LYS A 283 31.52 6.03 16.07
CA LYS A 283 32.42 6.18 17.21
C LYS A 283 32.22 7.57 17.82
N ILE A 284 31.75 7.60 19.04
CA ILE A 284 31.48 8.83 19.79
C ILE A 284 32.65 9.05 20.75
N ALA A 285 33.24 10.27 20.72
CA ALA A 285 34.32 10.66 21.63
C ALA A 285 34.16 12.15 21.98
N GLY A 286 33.74 12.42 23.21
CA GLY A 286 33.41 13.77 23.66
C GLY A 286 32.26 14.34 22.83
N ALA A 287 32.45 15.51 22.22
CA ALA A 287 31.50 16.19 21.36
C ALA A 287 31.68 15.88 19.86
N ALA A 288 32.28 14.73 19.53
CA ALA A 288 32.53 14.34 18.15
C ALA A 288 32.00 12.96 17.83
N LEU A 289 31.30 12.84 16.71
CA LEU A 289 30.87 11.58 16.11
C LEU A 289 31.71 11.32 14.85
N GLN A 290 32.47 10.24 14.87
CA GLN A 290 33.14 9.69 13.68
C GLN A 290 32.26 8.63 13.07
N ILE A 291 31.96 8.76 11.77
CA ILE A 291 31.18 7.81 10.97
C ILE A 291 32.13 7.19 9.97
N SER A 292 32.24 5.86 9.95
CA SER A 292 33.14 5.16 9.03
C SER A 292 32.51 3.90 8.45
N ALA A 293 32.97 3.51 7.26
CA ALA A 293 32.68 2.24 6.63
C ALA A 293 33.95 1.70 5.95
N GLU A 294 34.07 0.39 5.91
CA GLU A 294 35.17 -0.31 5.28
C GLU A 294 34.63 -1.53 4.51
N ASP A 295 35.17 -1.75 3.33
CA ASP A 295 34.97 -2.95 2.53
C ASP A 295 36.33 -3.59 2.28
N PHE A 296 36.64 -4.62 3.06
CA PHE A 296 37.93 -5.30 2.99
C PHE A 296 38.12 -6.09 1.70
N ASP A 297 37.03 -6.51 1.03
CA ASP A 297 37.09 -7.30 -0.21
C ASP A 297 37.60 -6.43 -1.38
N TYR A 298 37.28 -5.15 -1.36
CA TYR A 298 37.66 -4.20 -2.41
C TYR A 298 38.62 -3.11 -1.93
N SER A 299 39.08 -3.15 -0.66
CA SER A 299 39.96 -2.15 -0.05
C SER A 299 39.37 -0.73 -0.09
N ASN A 300 38.04 -0.60 -0.05
CA ASN A 300 37.37 0.69 -0.01
C ASN A 300 37.16 1.13 1.45
N SER A 301 37.31 2.42 1.72
CA SER A 301 37.00 2.99 3.02
C SER A 301 36.52 4.42 2.92
N ALA A 302 35.70 4.83 3.86
CA ALA A 302 35.28 6.22 4.03
C ALA A 302 35.18 6.56 5.52
N GLU A 303 35.47 7.81 5.84
CA GLU A 303 35.39 8.36 7.18
C GLU A 303 34.92 9.81 7.12
N GLU A 304 33.95 10.16 7.97
CA GLU A 304 33.49 11.53 8.18
C GLU A 304 33.39 11.85 9.67
N ARG A 305 33.41 13.12 10.00
CA ARG A 305 33.29 13.62 11.38
C ARG A 305 32.15 14.64 11.45
N LEU A 306 31.33 14.52 12.46
CA LEU A 306 30.27 15.44 12.83
C LEU A 306 30.43 15.86 14.29
N ASP A 307 29.96 17.06 14.61
CA ASP A 307 29.83 17.51 15.99
C ASP A 307 28.50 16.95 16.58
N CYS A 308 28.53 16.50 17.85
CA CYS A 308 27.37 15.93 18.54
C CYS A 308 27.32 16.32 20.01
#